data_f97c09e3c3e478d73f0b0110bafc3dd7
#
_entry.id   f97c09e3c3e478d73f0b0110bafc3dd7
#
_cell.length_a   1.000
_cell.length_b   1.000
_cell.length_c   1.000
_cell.angle_alpha   90.00
_cell.angle_beta   90.00
_cell.angle_gamma   90.00
#
_symmetry.space_group_name_H-M   'P 1'
#
loop_
_entity.id
_entity.type
_entity.pdbx_description
1 polymer ?
#
loop_
_entity_poly.entity_id
_entity_poly.type
_entity_poly.pdbx_seq_one_letter_code
_entity_poly.pdbx_strand_id
1 'polypeptide(L)'
;MSELPIVILDAVAPTKQRCILNRRGSTVWEVEGDRGKFAVKLGYPIEATSEWAAQEWTALAPAREGAILYRLGASYITYGDWERGTWNIQPWHEGPDLYHVWATCRSEGSEIEPHEGVARSCAESLAALHAQGWAHGDVQPAHFIIGPEKTHLIDLALAHGGAVSEGRDFPYRGCLVHYEAPEISASVLATGEAEPSPEADIYGLGAALLISGTGWRAVEYPDDAPRAVQRQAVVDGKRREVSMPGKLGHLVDDMLSYNPADRPTIDEVVAALL
;
A
#
# COMPACT_ATOMS: atom_id res chain seq x y z
N MET A 1 -6.18 1.27 21.48
CA MET A 1 -5.20 2.11 22.23
C MET A 1 -5.75 3.51 22.24
N SER A 2 -5.84 4.14 23.42
CA SER A 2 -6.46 5.47 23.59
C SER A 2 -5.43 6.60 23.72
N GLU A 3 -4.17 6.28 23.93
CA GLU A 3 -3.09 7.23 24.17
C GLU A 3 -1.78 6.76 23.54
N LEU A 4 -0.91 7.72 23.17
CA LEU A 4 0.43 7.44 22.66
C LEU A 4 1.37 7.05 23.83
N PRO A 5 2.30 6.09 23.61
CA PRO A 5 3.34 5.75 24.59
C PRO A 5 4.24 6.93 24.94
N ILE A 6 4.80 6.96 26.16
CA ILE A 6 5.69 8.03 26.63
C ILE A 6 6.86 8.26 25.69
N VAL A 7 7.49 7.21 25.17
CA VAL A 7 8.61 7.29 24.22
C VAL A 7 8.26 8.13 22.98
N ILE A 8 7.00 8.11 22.54
CA ILE A 8 6.52 8.92 21.43
C ILE A 8 6.27 10.36 21.87
N LEU A 9 5.63 10.54 23.03
CA LEU A 9 5.38 11.89 23.60
C LEU A 9 6.67 12.65 23.79
N ASP A 10 7.73 12.01 24.28
CA ASP A 10 9.06 12.60 24.44
C ASP A 10 9.71 12.95 23.08
N ALA A 11 9.49 12.11 22.05
CA ALA A 11 10.08 12.30 20.73
C ALA A 11 9.45 13.45 19.94
N VAL A 12 8.11 13.66 20.06
CA VAL A 12 7.35 14.61 19.23
C VAL A 12 6.90 15.84 20.01
N ALA A 13 6.76 15.76 21.34
CA ALA A 13 6.18 16.81 22.19
C ALA A 13 4.85 17.35 21.60
N PRO A 14 3.80 16.51 21.48
CA PRO A 14 2.62 16.83 20.71
C PRO A 14 1.80 17.95 21.37
N THR A 15 1.40 18.93 20.58
CA THR A 15 0.39 19.94 20.96
C THR A 15 -1.02 19.49 20.62
N LYS A 16 -1.16 18.67 19.56
CA LYS A 16 -2.40 18.02 19.16
C LYS A 16 -2.12 16.60 18.68
N GLN A 17 -3.07 15.70 18.92
CA GLN A 17 -3.01 14.33 18.42
C GLN A 17 -4.40 13.80 18.10
N ARG A 18 -4.49 13.02 17.01
CA ARG A 18 -5.73 12.38 16.56
C ARG A 18 -5.44 10.97 16.07
N CYS A 19 -6.12 9.97 16.63
CA CYS A 19 -6.05 8.60 16.11
C CYS A 19 -6.84 8.53 14.80
N ILE A 20 -6.15 8.16 13.72
CA ILE A 20 -6.72 8.00 12.37
C ILE A 20 -7.16 6.56 12.15
N LEU A 21 -6.37 5.61 12.61
CA LEU A 21 -6.59 4.18 12.45
C LEU A 21 -6.27 3.45 13.75
N ASN A 22 -7.13 2.50 14.13
CA ASN A 22 -6.86 1.58 15.24
C ASN A 22 -7.50 0.23 14.91
N ARG A 23 -6.77 -0.63 14.22
CA ARG A 23 -7.26 -1.96 13.83
C ARG A 23 -6.12 -2.94 13.56
N ARG A 24 -6.40 -4.23 13.75
CA ARG A 24 -5.55 -5.35 13.31
C ARG A 24 -4.08 -5.23 13.72
N GLY A 25 -3.81 -4.92 14.98
CA GLY A 25 -2.43 -4.82 15.49
C GLY A 25 -1.69 -3.55 15.09
N SER A 26 -2.40 -2.55 14.53
CA SER A 26 -1.80 -1.28 14.12
C SER A 26 -2.64 -0.10 14.57
N THR A 27 -1.96 0.98 14.97
CA THR A 27 -2.57 2.30 15.11
C THR A 27 -1.78 3.33 14.33
N VAL A 28 -2.49 4.28 13.74
CA VAL A 28 -1.91 5.44 13.05
C VAL A 28 -2.47 6.71 13.66
N TRP A 29 -1.60 7.63 14.00
CA TRP A 29 -1.95 8.90 14.60
C TRP A 29 -1.43 10.05 13.75
N GLU A 30 -2.26 11.06 13.56
CA GLU A 30 -1.82 12.39 13.16
C GLU A 30 -1.40 13.15 14.40
N VAL A 31 -0.18 13.67 14.40
CA VAL A 31 0.41 14.36 15.54
C VAL A 31 0.97 15.69 15.06
N GLU A 32 0.60 16.79 15.73
CA GLU A 32 1.12 18.13 15.50
C GLU A 32 2.00 18.54 16.69
N GLY A 33 3.21 18.98 16.41
CA GLY A 33 4.17 19.50 17.39
C GLY A 33 4.92 20.70 16.83
N ASP A 34 5.87 21.24 17.59
CA ASP A 34 6.64 22.43 17.21
C ASP A 34 7.41 22.30 15.89
N ARG A 35 7.73 21.07 15.49
CA ARG A 35 8.46 20.76 14.25
C ARG A 35 7.57 20.44 13.04
N GLY A 36 6.26 20.55 13.18
CA GLY A 36 5.28 20.27 12.14
C GLY A 36 4.34 19.10 12.44
N LYS A 37 3.76 18.56 11.38
CA LYS A 37 2.85 17.41 11.46
C LYS A 37 3.54 16.11 11.12
N PHE A 38 3.22 15.07 11.87
CA PHE A 38 3.78 13.73 11.73
C PHE A 38 2.70 12.65 11.70
N ALA A 39 2.96 11.58 10.97
CA ALA A 39 2.29 10.31 11.15
C ALA A 39 3.08 9.47 12.14
N VAL A 40 2.41 9.02 13.19
CA VAL A 40 2.97 8.08 14.17
C VAL A 40 2.27 6.75 13.98
N LYS A 41 3.04 5.72 13.63
CA LYS A 41 2.53 4.36 13.52
C LYS A 41 3.03 3.54 14.70
N LEU A 42 2.12 2.75 15.31
CA LEU A 42 2.46 1.77 16.35
C LEU A 42 1.95 0.41 15.93
N GLY A 43 2.80 -0.59 16.06
CA GLY A 43 2.49 -1.99 15.86
C GLY A 43 2.46 -2.76 17.18
N TYR A 44 1.56 -3.73 17.26
CA TYR A 44 1.48 -4.68 18.36
C TYR A 44 0.99 -6.03 17.82
N PRO A 45 1.34 -7.17 18.47
CA PRO A 45 0.94 -8.48 17.98
C PRO A 45 -0.57 -8.64 18.08
N ILE A 46 -1.15 -9.34 17.12
CA ILE A 46 -2.53 -9.82 17.19
C ILE A 46 -2.51 -11.21 17.81
N GLU A 47 -3.20 -11.38 18.92
CA GLU A 47 -3.39 -12.68 19.54
C GLU A 47 -4.31 -13.57 18.68
N ALA A 48 -4.08 -14.89 18.73
CA ALA A 48 -4.97 -15.83 18.07
C ALA A 48 -6.38 -15.77 18.69
N THR A 49 -7.39 -15.86 17.85
CA THR A 49 -8.78 -16.02 18.24
C THR A 49 -9.35 -17.30 17.62
N SER A 50 -10.61 -17.63 17.89
CA SER A 50 -11.27 -18.76 17.21
C SER A 50 -11.38 -18.56 15.69
N GLU A 51 -11.29 -17.33 15.20
CA GLU A 51 -11.45 -16.96 13.79
C GLU A 51 -10.13 -16.61 13.08
N TRP A 52 -9.09 -16.24 13.84
CA TRP A 52 -7.84 -15.69 13.29
C TRP A 52 -6.62 -16.31 13.96
N ALA A 53 -5.62 -16.68 13.16
CA ALA A 53 -4.31 -17.06 13.66
C ALA A 53 -3.57 -15.85 14.25
N ALA A 54 -2.67 -16.09 15.19
CA ALA A 54 -1.79 -15.05 15.72
C ALA A 54 -0.96 -14.41 14.60
N GLN A 55 -0.75 -13.09 14.71
CA GLN A 55 0.05 -12.32 13.76
C GLN A 55 1.06 -11.48 14.54
N GLU A 56 2.27 -11.98 14.62
CA GLU A 56 3.38 -11.29 15.32
C GLU A 56 4.03 -10.21 14.46
N TRP A 57 4.02 -10.38 13.13
CA TRP A 57 4.63 -9.44 12.19
C TRP A 57 4.07 -8.02 12.28
N THR A 58 2.81 -7.86 12.69
CA THR A 58 2.19 -6.54 12.89
C THR A 58 2.91 -5.70 13.95
N ALA A 59 3.53 -6.36 14.93
CA ALA A 59 4.35 -5.69 15.93
C ALA A 59 5.65 -5.12 15.34
N LEU A 60 6.20 -5.74 14.30
CA LEU A 60 7.47 -5.36 13.66
C LEU A 60 7.30 -4.34 12.54
N ALA A 61 6.14 -4.31 11.90
CA ALA A 61 5.85 -3.56 10.68
C ALA A 61 6.23 -2.06 10.77
N PRO A 62 5.92 -1.29 11.83
CA PRO A 62 6.30 0.11 11.89
C PRO A 62 7.81 0.35 11.89
N ALA A 63 8.58 -0.41 12.68
CA ALA A 63 10.02 -0.21 12.69
C ALA A 63 10.69 -0.71 11.41
N ARG A 64 10.14 -1.75 10.76
CA ARG A 64 10.58 -2.18 9.43
C ARG A 64 10.38 -1.07 8.40
N GLU A 65 9.19 -0.48 8.35
CA GLU A 65 8.91 0.68 7.48
C GLU A 65 9.85 1.84 7.79
N GLY A 66 10.04 2.19 9.07
CA GLY A 66 10.95 3.25 9.48
C GLY A 66 12.39 3.01 9.00
N ALA A 67 12.88 1.77 9.10
CA ALA A 67 14.21 1.40 8.62
C ALA A 67 14.35 1.52 7.09
N ILE A 68 13.30 1.14 6.34
CA ILE A 68 13.26 1.28 4.88
C ILE A 68 13.25 2.77 4.49
N LEU A 69 12.36 3.56 5.07
CA LEU A 69 12.27 5.00 4.83
C LEU A 69 13.59 5.73 5.13
N TYR A 70 14.27 5.35 6.22
CA TYR A 70 15.58 5.88 6.55
C TYR A 70 16.63 5.58 5.47
N ARG A 71 16.64 4.34 4.94
CA ARG A 71 17.53 3.95 3.83
C ARG A 71 17.23 4.68 2.53
N LEU A 72 15.96 4.95 2.25
CA LEU A 72 15.52 5.73 1.08
C LEU A 72 15.81 7.24 1.23
N GLY A 73 16.45 7.65 2.33
CA GLY A 73 16.84 9.05 2.55
C GLY A 73 15.65 9.96 2.89
N ALA A 74 14.53 9.40 3.33
CA ALA A 74 13.40 10.21 3.78
C ALA A 74 13.79 11.03 5.01
N SER A 75 13.37 12.30 5.02
CA SER A 75 13.68 13.22 6.12
C SER A 75 12.80 12.95 7.35
N TYR A 76 13.36 13.23 8.54
CA TYR A 76 12.64 13.13 9.82
C TYR A 76 12.05 11.76 10.15
N ILE A 77 12.72 10.69 9.73
CA ILE A 77 12.31 9.35 10.12
C ILE A 77 12.98 8.97 11.42
N THR A 78 12.18 8.57 12.40
CA THR A 78 12.67 7.90 13.61
C THR A 78 11.77 6.71 13.94
N TYR A 79 12.34 5.66 14.47
CA TYR A 79 11.65 4.42 14.78
C TYR A 79 12.33 3.68 15.94
N GLY A 80 11.60 2.82 16.60
CA GLY A 80 12.13 2.07 17.73
C GLY A 80 11.14 1.05 18.29
N ASP A 81 11.45 0.60 19.49
CA ASP A 81 10.68 -0.39 20.21
C ASP A 81 9.88 0.30 21.34
N TRP A 82 8.75 -0.31 21.71
CA TRP A 82 7.96 0.03 22.86
C TRP A 82 7.42 -1.25 23.51
N GLU A 83 6.77 -1.16 24.65
CA GLU A 83 6.35 -2.30 25.47
C GLU A 83 5.69 -3.45 24.72
N ARG A 84 4.89 -3.14 23.66
CA ARG A 84 4.08 -4.13 22.94
C ARG A 84 4.54 -4.42 21.52
N GLY A 85 5.60 -3.77 21.03
CA GLY A 85 6.06 -3.93 19.66
C GLY A 85 6.95 -2.81 19.19
N THR A 86 6.68 -2.27 18.01
CA THR A 86 7.50 -1.22 17.42
C THR A 86 6.68 0.00 17.01
N TRP A 87 7.38 1.10 16.75
CA TRP A 87 6.80 2.34 16.27
C TRP A 87 7.68 3.01 15.23
N ASN A 88 7.09 3.89 14.42
CA ASN A 88 7.80 4.91 13.65
C ASN A 88 7.10 6.25 13.71
N ILE A 89 7.88 7.31 13.48
CA ILE A 89 7.44 8.68 13.26
C ILE A 89 7.96 9.10 11.90
N GLN A 90 7.08 9.58 11.03
CA GLN A 90 7.38 10.03 9.68
C GLN A 90 6.59 11.30 9.36
N PRO A 91 6.98 12.08 8.34
CA PRO A 91 6.22 13.26 7.93
C PRO A 91 4.76 12.92 7.64
N TRP A 92 3.86 13.80 8.04
CA TRP A 92 2.46 13.75 7.61
C TRP A 92 2.35 14.28 6.18
N HIS A 93 1.67 13.56 5.31
CA HIS A 93 1.39 13.99 3.95
C HIS A 93 -0.06 14.45 3.85
N GLU A 94 -0.26 15.70 3.41
CA GLU A 94 -1.58 16.29 3.21
C GLU A 94 -2.14 15.92 1.83
N GLY A 95 -3.40 15.58 1.79
CA GLY A 95 -4.14 15.27 0.58
C GLY A 95 -5.09 14.08 0.74
N PRO A 96 -6.05 13.92 -0.17
CA PRO A 96 -6.87 12.72 -0.26
C PRO A 96 -6.05 11.56 -0.86
N ASP A 97 -6.48 10.33 -0.58
CA ASP A 97 -5.96 9.17 -1.30
C ASP A 97 -6.57 9.07 -2.72
N LEU A 98 -5.97 8.21 -3.54
CA LEU A 98 -6.39 8.00 -4.93
C LEU A 98 -7.87 7.62 -5.05
N TYR A 99 -8.40 6.77 -4.15
CA TYR A 99 -9.80 6.37 -4.20
C TYR A 99 -10.73 7.55 -3.99
N HIS A 100 -10.39 8.46 -3.08
CA HIS A 100 -11.19 9.65 -2.80
C HIS A 100 -11.06 10.71 -3.90
N VAL A 101 -9.89 10.87 -4.52
CA VAL A 101 -9.69 11.82 -5.65
C VAL A 101 -10.64 11.50 -6.81
N TRP A 102 -10.84 10.23 -7.13
CA TRP A 102 -11.71 9.80 -8.21
C TRP A 102 -13.13 9.44 -7.77
N ALA A 103 -13.57 9.87 -6.59
CA ALA A 103 -14.92 9.58 -6.09
C ALA A 103 -16.03 10.02 -7.05
N THR A 104 -15.86 11.16 -7.71
CA THR A 104 -16.82 11.69 -8.69
C THR A 104 -16.94 10.83 -9.94
N CYS A 105 -15.86 10.14 -10.36
CA CYS A 105 -15.89 9.23 -11.51
C CYS A 105 -16.82 8.03 -11.27
N ARG A 106 -17.00 7.64 -10.00
CA ARG A 106 -17.83 6.48 -9.60
C ARG A 106 -19.26 6.84 -9.23
N SER A 107 -19.62 8.12 -9.30
CA SER A 107 -21.00 8.55 -9.02
C SER A 107 -21.97 8.01 -10.07
N GLU A 108 -23.17 7.62 -9.68
CA GLU A 108 -24.18 7.13 -10.59
C GLU A 108 -24.50 8.18 -11.68
N GLY A 109 -24.42 7.75 -12.94
CA GLY A 109 -24.62 8.62 -14.10
C GLY A 109 -23.48 9.61 -14.38
N SER A 110 -22.32 9.45 -13.74
CA SER A 110 -21.17 10.32 -14.00
C SER A 110 -20.60 10.08 -15.40
N GLU A 111 -20.36 11.16 -16.13
CA GLU A 111 -19.58 11.19 -17.37
C GLU A 111 -18.12 11.66 -17.13
N ILE A 112 -17.73 11.83 -15.85
CA ILE A 112 -16.39 12.29 -15.48
C ILE A 112 -15.44 11.12 -15.57
N GLU A 113 -14.42 11.24 -16.41
CA GLU A 113 -13.35 10.25 -16.57
C GLU A 113 -12.23 10.47 -15.56
N PRO A 114 -11.53 9.38 -15.14
CA PRO A 114 -10.32 9.46 -14.33
C PRO A 114 -9.25 10.31 -15.02
N HIS A 115 -8.66 11.25 -14.29
CA HIS A 115 -7.68 12.16 -14.83
C HIS A 115 -6.30 11.49 -14.97
N GLU A 116 -5.77 11.41 -16.21
CA GLU A 116 -4.49 10.75 -16.53
C GLU A 116 -3.30 11.33 -15.73
N GLY A 117 -3.29 12.64 -15.46
CA GLY A 117 -2.25 13.29 -14.66
C GLY A 117 -2.17 12.78 -13.23
N VAL A 118 -3.30 12.34 -12.63
CA VAL A 118 -3.30 11.68 -11.29
C VAL A 118 -2.70 10.28 -11.41
N ALA A 119 -3.11 9.51 -12.43
CA ALA A 119 -2.53 8.18 -12.69
C ALA A 119 -1.02 8.27 -12.91
N ARG A 120 -0.56 9.26 -13.72
CA ARG A 120 0.85 9.53 -13.95
C ARG A 120 1.59 9.84 -12.65
N SER A 121 1.07 10.72 -11.81
CA SER A 121 1.70 11.08 -10.54
C SER A 121 1.83 9.88 -9.58
N CYS A 122 0.84 8.97 -9.59
CA CYS A 122 0.95 7.69 -8.87
C CYS A 122 2.07 6.80 -9.46
N ALA A 123 2.12 6.66 -10.79
CA ALA A 123 3.18 5.89 -11.46
C ALA A 123 4.57 6.48 -11.21
N GLU A 124 4.74 7.80 -11.28
CA GLU A 124 6.00 8.49 -10.98
C GLU A 124 6.46 8.24 -9.54
N SER A 125 5.53 8.22 -8.56
CA SER A 125 5.88 7.93 -7.17
C SER A 125 6.34 6.48 -6.97
N LEU A 126 5.76 5.53 -7.69
CA LEU A 126 6.17 4.12 -7.68
C LEU A 126 7.51 3.94 -8.44
N ALA A 127 7.69 4.63 -9.58
CA ALA A 127 8.96 4.62 -10.34
C ALA A 127 10.13 5.10 -9.48
N ALA A 128 9.94 6.12 -8.66
CA ALA A 128 10.97 6.62 -7.75
C ALA A 128 11.39 5.57 -6.70
N LEU A 129 10.49 4.68 -6.28
CA LEU A 129 10.80 3.55 -5.40
C LEU A 129 11.54 2.44 -6.16
N HIS A 130 11.04 2.05 -7.34
CA HIS A 130 11.66 1.03 -8.17
C HIS A 130 13.07 1.42 -8.62
N ALA A 131 13.32 2.69 -8.94
CA ALA A 131 14.65 3.21 -9.29
C ALA A 131 15.69 3.05 -8.17
N GLN A 132 15.26 2.89 -6.93
CA GLN A 132 16.12 2.60 -5.77
C GLN A 132 16.24 1.09 -5.48
N GLY A 133 15.72 0.23 -6.37
CA GLY A 133 15.79 -1.21 -6.27
C GLY A 133 14.79 -1.83 -5.26
N TRP A 134 13.69 -1.12 -4.94
CA TRP A 134 12.65 -1.60 -4.04
C TRP A 134 11.34 -1.86 -4.77
N ALA A 135 10.70 -2.98 -4.50
CA ALA A 135 9.28 -3.21 -4.78
C ALA A 135 8.46 -2.83 -3.54
N HIS A 136 7.26 -2.28 -3.73
CA HIS A 136 6.39 -1.83 -2.64
C HIS A 136 5.71 -2.98 -1.89
N GLY A 137 5.22 -3.98 -2.64
CA GLY A 137 4.59 -5.18 -2.11
C GLY A 137 3.14 -5.01 -1.60
N ASP A 138 2.62 -3.78 -1.51
CA ASP A 138 1.24 -3.51 -1.09
C ASP A 138 0.68 -2.27 -1.80
N VAL A 139 0.76 -2.26 -3.13
CA VAL A 139 0.26 -1.13 -3.94
C VAL A 139 -1.27 -1.13 -3.93
N GLN A 140 -1.86 -0.09 -3.31
CA GLN A 140 -3.31 0.08 -3.21
C GLN A 140 -3.70 1.57 -3.17
N PRO A 141 -4.95 1.94 -3.47
CA PRO A 141 -5.37 3.35 -3.54
C PRO A 141 -5.09 4.16 -2.28
N ALA A 142 -5.24 3.56 -1.11
CA ALA A 142 -5.04 4.21 0.18
C ALA A 142 -3.57 4.59 0.46
N HIS A 143 -2.63 4.02 -0.31
CA HIS A 143 -1.20 4.27 -0.16
C HIS A 143 -0.67 5.37 -1.11
N PHE A 144 -1.51 5.93 -1.96
CA PHE A 144 -1.19 7.12 -2.77
C PHE A 144 -1.89 8.34 -2.19
N ILE A 145 -1.15 9.20 -1.50
CA ILE A 145 -1.66 10.49 -1.01
C ILE A 145 -1.40 11.56 -2.07
N ILE A 146 -2.46 12.07 -2.66
CA ILE A 146 -2.40 13.04 -3.76
C ILE A 146 -2.26 14.44 -3.16
N GLY A 147 -1.02 14.86 -2.99
CA GLY A 147 -0.69 16.19 -2.48
C GLY A 147 -0.77 17.27 -3.58
N PRO A 148 -0.65 18.56 -3.18
CA PRO A 148 -0.77 19.69 -4.10
C PRO A 148 0.37 19.77 -5.13
N GLU A 149 1.56 19.29 -4.78
CA GLU A 149 2.76 19.35 -5.64
C GLU A 149 3.12 17.99 -6.24
N LYS A 150 2.90 16.93 -5.49
CA LYS A 150 3.25 15.56 -5.90
C LYS A 150 2.41 14.52 -5.16
N THR A 151 2.37 13.32 -5.70
CA THR A 151 1.86 12.14 -5.01
C THR A 151 2.92 11.57 -4.06
N HIS A 152 2.50 11.20 -2.86
CA HIS A 152 3.31 10.50 -1.88
C HIS A 152 2.87 9.05 -1.79
N LEU A 153 3.80 8.14 -2.05
CA LEU A 153 3.61 6.71 -1.83
C LEU A 153 4.00 6.38 -0.39
N ILE A 154 3.08 5.82 0.37
CA ILE A 154 3.22 5.54 1.80
C ILE A 154 3.05 4.06 2.11
N ASP A 155 3.32 3.68 3.36
CA ASP A 155 3.16 2.31 3.89
C ASP A 155 4.10 1.28 3.26
N LEU A 156 5.41 1.51 3.45
CA LEU A 156 6.48 0.65 2.95
C LEU A 156 6.77 -0.55 3.86
N ALA A 157 5.87 -0.88 4.79
CA ALA A 157 6.11 -1.98 5.74
C ALA A 157 6.30 -3.35 5.06
N LEU A 158 5.73 -3.56 3.87
CA LEU A 158 5.86 -4.78 3.07
C LEU A 158 6.87 -4.66 1.92
N ALA A 159 7.56 -3.53 1.78
CA ALA A 159 8.49 -3.33 0.67
C ALA A 159 9.71 -4.25 0.75
N HIS A 160 10.21 -4.68 -0.42
CA HIS A 160 11.38 -5.54 -0.58
C HIS A 160 12.36 -4.94 -1.60
N GLY A 161 13.67 -5.11 -1.37
CA GLY A 161 14.70 -4.61 -2.28
C GLY A 161 16.08 -4.46 -1.65
N GLY A 162 16.15 -4.24 -0.36
CA GLY A 162 17.40 -4.14 0.39
C GLY A 162 17.34 -4.88 1.73
N ALA A 163 18.50 -5.04 2.38
CA ALA A 163 18.55 -5.68 3.68
C ALA A 163 17.80 -4.85 4.73
N VAL A 164 16.90 -5.47 5.45
CA VAL A 164 16.29 -4.92 6.67
C VAL A 164 17.08 -5.40 7.87
N SER A 165 17.09 -4.64 8.97
CA SER A 165 17.82 -5.01 10.19
C SER A 165 17.34 -6.37 10.71
N GLU A 166 18.31 -7.18 11.15
CA GLU A 166 18.03 -8.47 11.79
C GLU A 166 17.04 -8.28 12.96
N GLY A 167 16.05 -9.18 13.07
CA GLY A 167 14.99 -9.11 14.08
C GLY A 167 13.83 -8.16 13.76
N ARG A 168 13.85 -7.43 12.62
CA ARG A 168 12.76 -6.57 12.16
C ARG A 168 12.16 -7.01 10.84
N ASP A 169 12.75 -8.03 10.22
CA ASP A 169 12.24 -8.61 8.98
C ASP A 169 11.25 -9.74 9.27
N PHE A 170 10.34 -9.95 8.33
CA PHE A 170 9.34 -11.01 8.39
C PHE A 170 8.98 -11.47 6.97
N PRO A 171 8.55 -12.74 6.82
CA PRO A 171 8.15 -13.26 5.52
C PRO A 171 6.99 -12.48 4.91
N TYR A 172 7.09 -12.20 3.62
CA TYR A 172 5.98 -11.60 2.88
C TYR A 172 4.92 -12.66 2.57
N ARG A 173 3.69 -12.41 3.00
CA ARG A 173 2.55 -13.33 2.85
C ARG A 173 1.44 -12.78 1.98
N GLY A 174 1.83 -11.96 1.00
CA GLY A 174 0.90 -11.25 0.15
C GLY A 174 0.31 -10.01 0.81
N CYS A 175 -0.50 -9.30 0.05
CA CYS A 175 -1.16 -8.06 0.46
C CYS A 175 -2.68 -8.22 0.50
N LEU A 176 -3.42 -7.13 0.30
CA LEU A 176 -4.86 -7.18 0.13
C LEU A 176 -5.19 -7.78 -1.24
N VAL A 177 -5.92 -8.91 -1.27
CA VAL A 177 -6.16 -9.72 -2.48
C VAL A 177 -6.76 -8.92 -3.64
N HIS A 178 -7.44 -7.80 -3.37
CA HIS A 178 -7.99 -6.92 -4.40
C HIS A 178 -6.92 -6.34 -5.36
N TYR A 179 -5.68 -6.25 -4.89
CA TYR A 179 -4.54 -5.64 -5.60
C TYR A 179 -3.39 -6.63 -5.80
N GLU A 180 -3.54 -7.86 -5.28
CA GLU A 180 -2.51 -8.89 -5.30
C GLU A 180 -2.41 -9.53 -6.69
N ALA A 181 -1.20 -9.58 -7.23
CA ALA A 181 -0.93 -10.18 -8.53
C ALA A 181 -1.10 -11.71 -8.52
N PRO A 182 -1.45 -12.34 -9.68
CA PRO A 182 -1.70 -13.78 -9.78
C PRO A 182 -0.53 -14.63 -9.30
N GLU A 183 0.71 -14.29 -9.63
CA GLU A 183 1.93 -15.00 -9.22
C GLU A 183 2.16 -14.92 -7.71
N ILE A 184 1.83 -13.79 -7.08
CA ILE A 184 1.89 -13.63 -5.63
C ILE A 184 0.84 -14.53 -4.96
N SER A 185 -0.41 -14.45 -5.44
CA SER A 185 -1.50 -15.30 -4.94
C SER A 185 -1.18 -16.78 -5.08
N ALA A 186 -0.60 -17.21 -6.22
CA ALA A 186 -0.19 -18.59 -6.47
C ALA A 186 0.92 -19.05 -5.50
N SER A 187 1.95 -18.22 -5.29
CA SER A 187 3.03 -18.53 -4.36
C SER A 187 2.52 -18.66 -2.92
N VAL A 188 1.71 -17.70 -2.45
CA VAL A 188 1.14 -17.76 -1.10
C VAL A 188 0.23 -18.97 -0.90
N LEU A 189 -0.55 -19.38 -1.92
CA LEU A 189 -1.35 -20.60 -1.84
C LEU A 189 -0.49 -21.85 -1.77
N ALA A 190 0.63 -21.88 -2.47
CA ALA A 190 1.51 -23.05 -2.54
C ALA A 190 2.43 -23.21 -1.32
N THR A 191 2.99 -22.11 -0.81
CA THR A 191 4.06 -22.12 0.20
C THR A 191 3.72 -21.37 1.49
N GLY A 192 2.68 -20.53 1.48
CA GLY A 192 2.36 -19.61 2.56
C GLY A 192 3.08 -18.26 2.47
N GLU A 193 4.02 -18.11 1.53
CA GLU A 193 4.89 -16.94 1.36
C GLU A 193 5.07 -16.60 -0.13
N ALA A 194 5.52 -15.37 -0.41
CA ALA A 194 5.86 -14.92 -1.75
C ALA A 194 7.02 -13.90 -1.67
N GLU A 195 7.49 -13.44 -2.83
CA GLU A 195 8.44 -12.33 -2.92
C GLU A 195 7.80 -11.18 -3.73
N PRO A 196 7.74 -9.97 -3.18
CA PRO A 196 7.32 -8.79 -3.92
C PRO A 196 8.25 -8.52 -5.09
N SER A 197 7.70 -8.07 -6.21
CA SER A 197 8.47 -7.69 -7.38
C SER A 197 7.93 -6.41 -8.02
N PRO A 198 8.73 -5.69 -8.82
CA PRO A 198 8.25 -4.54 -9.59
C PRO A 198 7.07 -4.89 -10.51
N GLU A 199 7.07 -6.08 -11.13
CA GLU A 199 5.99 -6.55 -12.00
C GLU A 199 4.69 -6.79 -11.22
N ALA A 200 4.77 -7.30 -9.98
CA ALA A 200 3.62 -7.44 -9.10
C ALA A 200 3.07 -6.07 -8.65
N ASP A 201 3.94 -5.09 -8.40
CA ASP A 201 3.53 -3.71 -8.11
C ASP A 201 2.82 -3.05 -9.30
N ILE A 202 3.24 -3.33 -10.55
CA ILE A 202 2.54 -2.85 -11.75
C ILE A 202 1.10 -3.38 -11.79
N TYR A 203 0.90 -4.68 -11.53
CA TYR A 203 -0.43 -5.23 -11.40
C TYR A 203 -1.24 -4.54 -10.29
N GLY A 204 -0.62 -4.33 -9.13
CA GLY A 204 -1.23 -3.62 -8.00
C GLY A 204 -1.64 -2.18 -8.37
N LEU A 205 -0.79 -1.46 -9.12
CA LEU A 205 -1.12 -0.11 -9.61
C LEU A 205 -2.30 -0.16 -10.60
N GLY A 206 -2.30 -1.09 -11.57
CA GLY A 206 -3.42 -1.29 -12.48
C GLY A 206 -4.74 -1.56 -11.75
N ALA A 207 -4.71 -2.45 -10.75
CA ALA A 207 -5.88 -2.77 -9.92
C ALA A 207 -6.33 -1.59 -9.06
N ALA A 208 -5.39 -0.79 -8.53
CA ALA A 208 -5.68 0.42 -7.76
C ALA A 208 -6.33 1.51 -8.63
N LEU A 209 -5.82 1.72 -9.85
CA LEU A 209 -6.42 2.66 -10.81
C LEU A 209 -7.82 2.21 -11.24
N LEU A 210 -7.98 0.91 -11.56
CA LEU A 210 -9.28 0.36 -11.98
C LEU A 210 -10.35 0.57 -10.91
N ILE A 211 -10.10 0.13 -9.68
CA ILE A 211 -11.10 0.25 -8.61
C ILE A 211 -11.36 1.71 -8.24
N SER A 212 -10.35 2.57 -8.31
CA SER A 212 -10.51 3.99 -8.02
C SER A 212 -11.33 4.72 -9.08
N GLY A 213 -11.21 4.33 -10.34
CA GLY A 213 -11.96 4.91 -11.45
C GLY A 213 -13.36 4.36 -11.61
N THR A 214 -13.55 3.05 -11.37
CA THR A 214 -14.79 2.34 -11.70
C THR A 214 -15.58 1.82 -10.50
N GLY A 215 -14.94 1.65 -9.35
CA GLY A 215 -15.50 0.96 -8.19
C GLY A 215 -15.44 -0.57 -8.26
N TRP A 216 -14.91 -1.15 -9.35
CA TRP A 216 -14.86 -2.59 -9.55
C TRP A 216 -13.44 -3.14 -9.43
N ARG A 217 -13.33 -4.32 -8.81
CA ARG A 217 -12.08 -5.09 -8.75
C ARG A 217 -11.77 -5.74 -10.10
N ALA A 218 -10.51 -6.00 -10.36
CA ALA A 218 -10.06 -6.72 -11.54
C ALA A 218 -10.60 -8.16 -11.60
N VAL A 219 -10.74 -8.83 -10.45
CA VAL A 219 -11.24 -10.20 -10.33
C VAL A 219 -12.47 -10.24 -9.43
N GLU A 220 -13.48 -11.02 -9.83
CA GLU A 220 -14.71 -11.18 -9.06
C GLU A 220 -14.61 -12.36 -8.09
N TYR A 221 -14.90 -12.09 -6.82
CA TYR A 221 -15.08 -13.09 -5.76
C TYR A 221 -15.91 -12.48 -4.61
N PRO A 222 -16.58 -13.30 -3.77
CA PRO A 222 -17.33 -12.80 -2.63
C PRO A 222 -16.42 -12.10 -1.60
N ASP A 223 -16.85 -10.96 -1.05
CA ASP A 223 -16.08 -10.17 -0.09
C ASP A 223 -15.82 -10.90 1.23
N ASP A 224 -16.76 -11.73 1.65
CA ASP A 224 -16.74 -12.55 2.85
C ASP A 224 -16.08 -13.93 2.66
N ALA A 225 -15.64 -14.26 1.42
CA ALA A 225 -14.93 -15.50 1.17
C ALA A 225 -13.59 -15.56 1.92
N PRO A 226 -13.15 -16.73 2.39
CA PRO A 226 -11.81 -16.92 2.91
C PRO A 226 -10.73 -16.46 1.93
N ARG A 227 -9.64 -15.86 2.42
CA ARG A 227 -8.56 -15.32 1.56
C ARG A 227 -8.00 -16.35 0.58
N ALA A 228 -7.91 -17.62 0.97
CA ALA A 228 -7.48 -18.68 0.06
C ALA A 228 -8.41 -18.85 -1.15
N VAL A 229 -9.73 -18.71 -0.94
CA VAL A 229 -10.73 -18.75 -2.02
C VAL A 229 -10.63 -17.52 -2.91
N GLN A 230 -10.43 -16.34 -2.31
CA GLN A 230 -10.22 -15.10 -3.07
C GLN A 230 -8.95 -15.19 -3.93
N ARG A 231 -7.83 -15.68 -3.37
CA ARG A 231 -6.57 -15.90 -4.11
C ARG A 231 -6.73 -16.93 -5.22
N GLN A 232 -7.46 -18.02 -4.96
CA GLN A 232 -7.71 -19.00 -6.00
C GLN A 232 -8.45 -18.40 -7.19
N ALA A 233 -9.43 -17.51 -6.96
CA ALA A 233 -10.11 -16.80 -8.04
C ALA A 233 -9.16 -15.89 -8.84
N VAL A 234 -8.17 -15.25 -8.19
CA VAL A 234 -7.14 -14.48 -8.88
C VAL A 234 -6.25 -15.38 -9.74
N VAL A 235 -5.83 -16.54 -9.22
CA VAL A 235 -5.02 -17.54 -9.93
C VAL A 235 -5.77 -18.18 -11.08
N ASP A 236 -7.08 -18.39 -10.95
CA ASP A 236 -7.93 -18.93 -12.03
C ASP A 236 -8.06 -17.96 -13.22
N GLY A 237 -7.60 -16.72 -13.09
CA GLY A 237 -7.51 -15.75 -14.17
C GLY A 237 -8.84 -15.23 -14.69
N LYS A 238 -9.92 -15.35 -13.92
CA LYS A 238 -11.27 -14.84 -14.28
C LYS A 238 -11.37 -13.33 -14.11
N ARG A 239 -10.56 -12.61 -14.87
CA ARG A 239 -10.50 -11.15 -14.83
C ARG A 239 -11.74 -10.55 -15.49
N ARG A 240 -12.27 -9.46 -14.90
CA ARG A 240 -13.28 -8.61 -15.53
C ARG A 240 -12.68 -7.85 -16.70
N GLU A 241 -13.50 -7.50 -17.67
CA GLU A 241 -13.15 -6.53 -18.70
C GLU A 241 -12.91 -5.15 -18.05
N VAL A 242 -11.86 -4.46 -18.50
CA VAL A 242 -11.55 -3.12 -18.02
C VAL A 242 -12.52 -2.12 -18.61
N SER A 243 -13.46 -1.64 -17.79
CA SER A 243 -14.50 -0.69 -18.19
C SER A 243 -14.08 0.77 -18.03
N MET A 244 -12.80 1.09 -18.26
CA MET A 244 -12.28 2.45 -18.31
C MET A 244 -12.10 2.89 -19.76
N PRO A 245 -12.53 4.10 -20.13
CA PRO A 245 -12.41 4.58 -21.50
C PRO A 245 -10.98 5.01 -21.84
N GLY A 246 -10.71 5.11 -23.14
CA GLY A 246 -9.55 5.79 -23.70
C GLY A 246 -8.21 5.10 -23.43
N LYS A 247 -7.15 5.87 -23.53
CA LYS A 247 -5.75 5.46 -23.39
C LYS A 247 -5.47 4.87 -21.99
N LEU A 248 -6.02 5.47 -20.96
CA LEU A 248 -5.84 5.00 -19.58
C LEU A 248 -6.45 3.60 -19.38
N GLY A 249 -7.62 3.34 -19.97
CA GLY A 249 -8.25 2.02 -19.90
C GLY A 249 -7.40 0.92 -20.55
N HIS A 250 -6.84 1.16 -21.74
CA HIS A 250 -5.94 0.23 -22.41
C HIS A 250 -4.68 -0.03 -21.57
N LEU A 251 -4.06 1.04 -21.03
CA LEU A 251 -2.88 0.91 -20.20
C LEU A 251 -3.16 0.10 -18.92
N VAL A 252 -4.30 0.33 -18.26
CA VAL A 252 -4.72 -0.45 -17.10
C VAL A 252 -4.94 -1.92 -17.46
N ASP A 253 -5.47 -2.20 -18.66
CA ASP A 253 -5.65 -3.55 -19.15
C ASP A 253 -4.31 -4.27 -19.34
N ASP A 254 -3.31 -3.60 -19.92
CA ASP A 254 -1.94 -4.12 -20.09
C ASP A 254 -1.27 -4.38 -18.73
N MET A 255 -1.39 -3.44 -17.76
CA MET A 255 -0.84 -3.58 -16.41
C MET A 255 -1.43 -4.77 -15.67
N LEU A 256 -2.68 -5.13 -15.94
CA LEU A 256 -3.38 -6.26 -15.35
C LEU A 256 -3.14 -7.58 -16.09
N SER A 257 -2.17 -7.66 -17.01
CA SER A 257 -1.81 -8.90 -17.69
C SER A 257 -1.50 -10.01 -16.69
N TYR A 258 -2.01 -11.22 -16.97
CA TYR A 258 -1.84 -12.38 -16.08
C TYR A 258 -0.36 -12.76 -15.92
N ASN A 259 0.36 -12.85 -17.05
CA ASN A 259 1.79 -13.13 -17.04
C ASN A 259 2.58 -11.84 -16.71
N PRO A 260 3.42 -11.83 -15.66
CA PRO A 260 4.24 -10.67 -15.31
C PRO A 260 5.08 -10.10 -16.46
N ALA A 261 5.59 -10.97 -17.35
CA ALA A 261 6.43 -10.56 -18.48
C ALA A 261 5.69 -9.78 -19.58
N ASP A 262 4.36 -9.84 -19.58
CA ASP A 262 3.51 -9.13 -20.57
C ASP A 262 3.05 -7.75 -20.04
N ARG A 263 3.39 -7.41 -18.78
CA ARG A 263 3.08 -6.10 -18.19
C ARG A 263 4.10 -5.06 -18.63
N PRO A 264 3.69 -3.81 -18.84
CA PRO A 264 4.63 -2.72 -19.08
C PRO A 264 5.53 -2.51 -17.85
N THR A 265 6.76 -2.05 -18.07
CA THR A 265 7.62 -1.53 -17.01
C THR A 265 7.04 -0.23 -16.45
N ILE A 266 7.46 0.18 -15.24
CA ILE A 266 6.98 1.44 -14.66
C ILE A 266 7.35 2.66 -15.51
N ASP A 267 8.51 2.63 -16.18
CA ASP A 267 8.95 3.71 -17.08
C ASP A 267 8.08 3.79 -18.34
N GLU A 268 7.65 2.64 -18.88
CA GLU A 268 6.71 2.59 -19.99
C GLU A 268 5.32 3.10 -19.57
N VAL A 269 4.87 2.78 -18.34
CA VAL A 269 3.60 3.32 -17.78
C VAL A 269 3.67 4.84 -17.68
N VAL A 270 4.76 5.39 -17.12
CA VAL A 270 4.96 6.85 -17.01
C VAL A 270 4.99 7.50 -18.39
N ALA A 271 5.75 6.92 -19.32
CA ALA A 271 5.85 7.43 -20.70
C ALA A 271 4.50 7.39 -21.44
N ALA A 272 3.71 6.34 -21.22
CA ALA A 272 2.38 6.24 -21.81
C ALA A 272 1.41 7.31 -21.29
N LEU A 273 1.62 7.89 -20.13
CA LEU A 273 0.78 8.92 -19.51
C LEU A 273 1.29 10.37 -19.72
N LEU A 274 2.36 10.55 -20.50
CA LEU A 274 2.83 11.85 -20.99
C LEU A 274 1.95 12.33 -22.16
#